data_d24aab871bb25cb8eb6a151f29389d7d
#
_entry.id   d24aab871bb25cb8eb6a151f29389d7d
#
_cell.length_a   1.000
_cell.length_b   1.000
_cell.length_c   1.000
_cell.angle_alpha   90.00
_cell.angle_beta   90.00
_cell.angle_gamma   90.00
#
_symmetry.space_group_name_H-M   'P 1'
#
loop_
_entity.id
_entity.type
_entity.pdbx_description
1 polymer ?
#
loop_
_entity_poly.entity_id
_entity_poly.type
_entity_poly.pdbx_seq_one_letter_code
_entity_poly.pdbx_strand_id
1 'polypeptide(L)'
;ILRDALPASAFVLQPTLSNGRRPDCLIRMPNTEAALVVDSKFPLEGFEALRVAATPHDVKAASQTIREAVRRHIQDIADKYLIPGETQDTALMFVPSESVCAEIYEQFPDLVQAAHRARVMIVAPNILMVAVHTVQAVLKDAKMREHADVIQREVGLHRVHGHHQDAYTHCT
;
A
#
# COMPACT_ATOMS: atom_id res chain seq x y z
N ILE A 1 -0.85 6.76 11.83
CA ILE A 1 -1.85 6.45 10.79
C ILE A 1 -1.95 4.93 10.58
N LEU A 2 -0.92 4.23 10.03
CA LEU A 2 -1.03 2.79 9.71
C LEU A 2 -1.27 1.94 10.96
N ARG A 3 -0.61 2.24 12.08
CA ARG A 3 -0.79 1.51 13.35
C ARG A 3 -2.19 1.64 13.94
N ASP A 4 -2.87 2.74 13.68
CA ASP A 4 -4.20 3.01 14.20
C ASP A 4 -5.31 2.42 13.30
N ALA A 5 -4.99 2.23 12.01
CA ALA A 5 -5.95 1.85 10.98
C ALA A 5 -5.85 0.38 10.53
N LEU A 6 -4.72 -0.30 10.74
CA LEU A 6 -4.53 -1.69 10.34
C LEU A 6 -4.17 -2.58 11.53
N PRO A 7 -4.62 -3.85 11.54
CA PRO A 7 -4.13 -4.83 12.49
C PRO A 7 -2.62 -5.06 12.28
N ALA A 8 -1.89 -5.33 13.36
CA ALA A 8 -0.43 -5.52 13.32
C ALA A 8 0.03 -6.60 12.33
N SER A 9 -0.83 -7.58 12.03
CA SER A 9 -0.57 -8.63 11.05
C SER A 9 -0.64 -8.16 9.60
N ALA A 10 -1.25 -7.00 9.32
CA ALA A 10 -1.49 -6.51 7.96
C ALA A 10 -0.35 -5.65 7.40
N PHE A 11 0.63 -5.25 8.21
CA PHE A 11 1.76 -4.45 7.74
C PHE A 11 3.05 -4.79 8.48
N VAL A 12 4.18 -4.44 7.87
CA VAL A 12 5.52 -4.58 8.47
C VAL A 12 6.27 -3.27 8.25
N LEU A 13 6.82 -2.71 9.33
CA LEU A 13 7.62 -1.49 9.27
C LEU A 13 9.09 -1.84 9.03
N GLN A 14 9.73 -1.10 8.16
CA GLN A 14 11.14 -1.20 7.80
C GLN A 14 11.62 -2.65 7.55
N PRO A 15 10.89 -3.46 6.79
CA PRO A 15 11.32 -4.82 6.46
C PRO A 15 12.54 -4.77 5.54
N THR A 16 13.30 -5.86 5.52
CA THR A 16 14.38 -6.05 4.55
C THR A 16 13.86 -6.89 3.39
N LEU A 17 13.92 -6.34 2.18
CA LEU A 17 13.56 -7.03 0.94
C LEU A 17 14.67 -7.98 0.49
N SER A 18 14.39 -8.87 -0.47
CA SER A 18 15.33 -9.85 -1.02
C SER A 18 16.60 -9.21 -1.59
N ASN A 19 16.51 -7.99 -2.12
CA ASN A 19 17.64 -7.20 -2.61
C ASN A 19 18.40 -6.43 -1.52
N GLY A 20 18.10 -6.65 -0.22
CA GLY A 20 18.69 -5.98 0.92
C GLY A 20 18.22 -4.55 1.17
N ARG A 21 17.29 -4.03 0.37
CA ARG A 21 16.72 -2.69 0.57
C ARG A 21 15.60 -2.72 1.62
N ARG A 22 15.36 -1.55 2.24
CA ARG A 22 14.42 -1.43 3.36
C ARG A 22 13.45 -0.28 3.10
N PRO A 23 12.24 -0.55 2.59
CA PRO A 23 11.18 0.44 2.50
C PRO A 23 10.67 0.81 3.90
N ASP A 24 9.96 1.92 4.03
CA ASP A 24 9.42 2.35 5.33
C ASP A 24 8.30 1.42 5.80
N CYS A 25 7.47 0.91 4.90
CA CYS A 25 6.42 -0.04 5.23
C CYS A 25 6.07 -0.95 4.05
N LEU A 26 5.69 -2.20 4.38
CA LEU A 26 4.97 -3.10 3.49
C LEU A 26 3.56 -3.35 4.05
N ILE A 27 2.55 -3.23 3.20
CA ILE A 27 1.17 -3.60 3.51
C ILE A 27 0.89 -4.94 2.83
N ARG A 28 0.47 -5.93 3.60
CA ARG A 28 0.07 -7.24 3.08
C ARG A 28 -1.27 -7.13 2.38
N MET A 29 -1.30 -7.59 1.14
CA MET A 29 -2.50 -7.58 0.33
C MET A 29 -3.25 -8.91 0.48
N PRO A 30 -4.60 -8.91 0.46
CA PRO A 30 -5.37 -10.15 0.46
C PRO A 30 -5.16 -10.91 -0.87
N ASN A 31 -5.15 -12.25 -0.79
CA ASN A 31 -5.08 -13.16 -1.94
C ASN A 31 -3.79 -13.06 -2.79
N THR A 32 -2.73 -12.45 -2.28
CA THR A 32 -1.41 -12.41 -2.93
C THR A 32 -0.31 -12.35 -1.88
N GLU A 33 0.84 -12.93 -2.19
CA GLU A 33 2.03 -12.82 -1.34
C GLU A 33 2.77 -11.50 -1.56
N ALA A 34 2.60 -10.89 -2.73
CA ALA A 34 3.23 -9.63 -3.07
C ALA A 34 2.66 -8.47 -2.23
N ALA A 35 3.51 -7.81 -1.46
CA ALA A 35 3.12 -6.73 -0.56
C ALA A 35 3.15 -5.36 -1.23
N LEU A 36 2.26 -4.45 -0.82
CA LEU A 36 2.26 -3.06 -1.28
C LEU A 36 3.29 -2.25 -0.50
N VAL A 37 4.21 -1.63 -1.23
CA VAL A 37 5.25 -0.75 -0.66
C VAL A 37 4.67 0.63 -0.36
N VAL A 38 5.03 1.18 0.80
CA VAL A 38 4.80 2.59 1.16
C VAL A 38 6.13 3.19 1.59
N ASP A 39 6.56 4.26 0.94
CA ASP A 39 7.72 5.06 1.31
C ASP A 39 7.29 6.46 1.73
N SER A 40 7.81 6.95 2.87
CA SER A 40 7.35 8.16 3.53
C SER A 40 8.38 9.30 3.61
N LYS A 41 9.58 9.10 3.10
CA LYS A 41 10.68 10.08 3.17
C LYS A 41 10.61 11.12 2.06
N PHE A 42 9.54 11.88 2.04
CA PHE A 42 9.31 12.88 1.00
C PHE A 42 10.16 14.15 1.22
N PRO A 43 10.85 14.68 0.17
CA PRO A 43 11.68 15.90 0.27
C PRO A 43 10.80 17.16 0.30
N LEU A 44 10.62 17.76 1.47
CA LEU A 44 9.79 18.96 1.67
C LEU A 44 10.54 20.28 1.50
N GLU A 45 11.88 20.30 1.57
CA GLU A 45 12.68 21.53 1.64
C GLU A 45 12.46 22.45 0.41
N GLY A 46 12.30 21.87 -0.78
CA GLY A 46 12.03 22.64 -1.99
C GLY A 46 10.69 23.38 -1.96
N PHE A 47 9.66 22.78 -1.35
CA PHE A 47 8.34 23.37 -1.20
C PHE A 47 8.33 24.51 -0.16
N GLU A 48 9.10 24.38 0.89
CA GLU A 48 9.31 25.48 1.86
C GLU A 48 10.01 26.66 1.20
N ALA A 49 11.06 26.42 0.42
CA ALA A 49 11.73 27.45 -0.35
C ALA A 49 10.79 28.13 -1.36
N LEU A 50 9.93 27.37 -2.04
CA LEU A 50 8.95 27.92 -2.99
C LEU A 50 7.95 28.86 -2.32
N ARG A 51 7.50 28.54 -1.12
CA ARG A 51 6.54 29.36 -0.34
C ARG A 51 7.09 30.71 0.10
N VAL A 52 8.41 30.81 0.32
CA VAL A 52 9.06 32.05 0.74
C VAL A 52 9.74 32.77 -0.42
N ALA A 53 9.68 32.25 -1.63
CA ALA A 53 10.26 32.84 -2.81
C ALA A 53 9.61 34.19 -3.13
N ALA A 54 10.42 35.26 -3.14
CA ALA A 54 9.95 36.64 -3.34
C ALA A 54 10.16 37.15 -4.80
N THR A 55 11.05 36.52 -5.56
CA THR A 55 11.35 36.93 -6.94
C THR A 55 11.02 35.79 -7.92
N PRO A 56 10.77 36.15 -9.22
CA PRO A 56 10.59 35.13 -10.27
C PRO A 56 11.81 34.19 -10.40
N HIS A 57 13.00 34.69 -10.12
CA HIS A 57 14.23 33.90 -10.11
C HIS A 57 14.19 32.83 -8.98
N ASP A 58 13.79 33.22 -7.75
CA ASP A 58 13.72 32.32 -6.61
C ASP A 58 12.65 31.26 -6.83
N VAL A 59 11.49 31.63 -7.37
CA VAL A 59 10.42 30.69 -7.74
C VAL A 59 10.92 29.65 -8.75
N LYS A 60 11.67 30.10 -9.78
CA LYS A 60 12.23 29.19 -10.78
C LYS A 60 13.26 28.23 -10.16
N ALA A 61 14.14 28.74 -9.32
CA ALA A 61 15.17 27.95 -8.64
C ALA A 61 14.56 26.90 -7.71
N ALA A 62 13.61 27.30 -6.87
CA ALA A 62 12.89 26.39 -5.97
C ALA A 62 12.12 25.30 -6.75
N SER A 63 11.42 25.70 -7.83
CA SER A 63 10.71 24.77 -8.69
C SER A 63 11.62 23.74 -9.37
N GLN A 64 12.82 24.14 -9.77
CA GLN A 64 13.83 23.24 -10.32
C GLN A 64 14.32 22.23 -9.26
N THR A 65 14.61 22.72 -8.06
CA THR A 65 15.03 21.88 -6.93
C THR A 65 13.95 20.83 -6.60
N ILE A 66 12.67 21.23 -6.56
CA ILE A 66 11.54 20.31 -6.36
C ILE A 66 11.54 19.23 -7.45
N ARG A 67 11.61 19.62 -8.72
CA ARG A 67 11.59 18.67 -9.84
C ARG A 67 12.71 17.64 -9.75
N GLU A 68 13.91 18.08 -9.44
CA GLU A 68 15.07 17.19 -9.33
C GLU A 68 14.96 16.24 -8.15
N ALA A 69 14.58 16.76 -6.98
CA ALA A 69 14.49 15.97 -5.76
C ALA A 69 13.34 14.92 -5.83
N VAL A 70 12.15 15.36 -6.25
CA VAL A 70 10.98 14.48 -6.33
C VAL A 70 11.15 13.44 -7.45
N ARG A 71 11.68 13.81 -8.61
CA ARG A 71 11.94 12.85 -9.70
C ARG A 71 12.95 11.80 -9.29
N ARG A 72 14.02 12.18 -8.61
CA ARG A 72 15.01 11.24 -8.06
C ARG A 72 14.36 10.29 -7.06
N HIS A 73 13.53 10.82 -6.19
CA HIS A 73 12.84 10.02 -5.17
C HIS A 73 11.86 9.01 -5.79
N ILE A 74 11.08 9.42 -6.81
CA ILE A 74 10.22 8.52 -7.59
C ILE A 74 11.03 7.37 -8.20
N GLN A 75 12.16 7.69 -8.84
CA GLN A 75 13.02 6.69 -9.46
C GLN A 75 13.63 5.75 -8.42
N ASP A 76 14.09 6.30 -7.30
CA ASP A 76 14.63 5.54 -6.18
C ASP A 76 13.63 4.51 -5.62
N ILE A 77 12.37 4.90 -5.47
CA ILE A 77 11.31 3.99 -5.03
C ILE A 77 11.12 2.85 -6.04
N ALA A 78 11.01 3.19 -7.32
CA ALA A 78 10.80 2.20 -8.37
C ALA A 78 11.96 1.20 -8.45
N ASP A 79 13.20 1.68 -8.48
CA ASP A 79 14.38 0.84 -8.66
C ASP A 79 14.72 -0.01 -7.42
N LYS A 80 14.39 0.51 -6.23
CA LYS A 80 14.76 -0.16 -4.98
C LYS A 80 13.70 -1.11 -4.45
N TYR A 81 12.42 -0.83 -4.73
CA TYR A 81 11.33 -1.48 -4.02
C TYR A 81 10.31 -2.21 -4.88
N LEU A 82 10.29 -2.00 -6.21
CA LEU A 82 9.43 -2.78 -7.10
C LEU A 82 10.15 -4.06 -7.53
N ILE A 83 9.90 -5.16 -6.82
CA ILE A 83 10.54 -6.46 -7.03
C ILE A 83 9.49 -7.47 -7.49
N PRO A 84 9.59 -8.00 -8.73
CA PRO A 84 8.64 -8.97 -9.24
C PRO A 84 8.49 -10.18 -8.32
N GLY A 85 7.26 -10.53 -7.97
CA GLY A 85 6.92 -11.66 -7.11
C GLY A 85 7.02 -11.40 -5.60
N GLU A 86 7.71 -10.34 -5.16
CA GLU A 86 7.83 -9.97 -3.74
C GLU A 86 6.97 -8.75 -3.38
N THR A 87 6.97 -7.74 -4.26
CA THR A 87 6.16 -6.54 -4.06
C THR A 87 5.13 -6.38 -5.17
N GLN A 88 4.09 -5.58 -4.91
CA GLN A 88 3.13 -5.20 -5.94
C GLN A 88 3.82 -4.43 -7.06
N ASP A 89 3.22 -4.41 -8.25
CA ASP A 89 3.70 -3.68 -9.42
C ASP A 89 3.65 -2.15 -9.26
N THR A 90 3.09 -1.68 -8.17
CA THR A 90 2.95 -0.27 -7.83
C THR A 90 3.37 -0.03 -6.39
N ALA A 91 4.07 1.08 -6.12
CA ALA A 91 4.41 1.56 -4.80
C ALA A 91 3.71 2.88 -4.47
N LEU A 92 3.51 3.16 -3.19
CA LEU A 92 2.96 4.42 -2.71
C LEU A 92 4.10 5.33 -2.21
N MET A 93 4.21 6.52 -2.77
CA MET A 93 5.03 7.61 -2.26
C MET A 93 4.15 8.51 -1.39
N PHE A 94 4.34 8.44 -0.08
CA PHE A 94 3.54 9.19 0.87
C PHE A 94 4.05 10.62 1.04
N VAL A 95 3.20 11.60 0.76
CA VAL A 95 3.42 13.03 0.99
C VAL A 95 2.73 13.43 2.28
N PRO A 96 3.45 13.86 3.34
CA PRO A 96 2.87 14.07 4.66
C PRO A 96 1.99 15.32 4.79
N SER A 97 1.70 16.00 3.67
CA SER A 97 0.91 17.23 3.60
C SER A 97 -0.07 17.21 2.43
N GLU A 98 -1.35 17.38 2.71
CA GLU A 98 -2.40 17.50 1.70
C GLU A 98 -2.14 18.66 0.74
N SER A 99 -1.72 19.82 1.27
CA SER A 99 -1.45 21.02 0.48
C SER A 99 -0.26 20.82 -0.46
N VAL A 100 0.81 20.16 0.00
CA VAL A 100 1.98 19.84 -0.85
C VAL A 100 1.59 18.83 -1.92
N CYS A 101 0.76 17.84 -1.58
CA CYS A 101 0.26 16.87 -2.55
C CYS A 101 -0.57 17.57 -3.64
N ALA A 102 -1.50 18.45 -3.27
CA ALA A 102 -2.28 19.25 -4.22
C ALA A 102 -1.39 20.12 -5.11
N GLU A 103 -0.40 20.78 -4.52
CA GLU A 103 0.57 21.61 -5.25
C GLU A 103 1.36 20.81 -6.30
N ILE A 104 1.73 19.54 -5.99
CA ILE A 104 2.38 18.65 -6.96
C ILE A 104 1.47 18.40 -8.15
N TYR A 105 0.21 18.07 -7.92
CA TYR A 105 -0.75 17.78 -8.98
C TYR A 105 -1.07 19.00 -9.84
N GLU A 106 -1.10 20.21 -9.27
CA GLU A 106 -1.44 21.45 -9.96
C GLU A 106 -0.26 22.07 -10.68
N GLN A 107 0.92 22.14 -10.05
CA GLN A 107 2.05 22.91 -10.55
C GLN A 107 3.16 22.04 -11.19
N PHE A 108 3.15 20.73 -10.91
CA PHE A 108 4.19 19.81 -11.38
C PHE A 108 3.61 18.57 -12.11
N PRO A 109 2.78 18.74 -13.15
CA PRO A 109 2.17 17.62 -13.86
C PRO A 109 3.21 16.70 -14.53
N ASP A 110 4.41 17.20 -14.82
CA ASP A 110 5.52 16.42 -15.31
C ASP A 110 6.02 15.39 -14.27
N LEU A 111 5.98 15.72 -12.99
CA LEU A 111 6.31 14.80 -11.89
C LEU A 111 5.24 13.73 -11.72
N VAL A 112 3.96 14.11 -11.82
CA VAL A 112 2.84 13.15 -11.77
C VAL A 112 2.96 12.12 -12.90
N GLN A 113 3.27 12.57 -14.13
CA GLN A 113 3.50 11.66 -15.26
C GLN A 113 4.75 10.78 -15.06
N ALA A 114 5.82 11.32 -14.49
CA ALA A 114 7.02 10.54 -14.18
C ALA A 114 6.70 9.44 -13.15
N ALA A 115 5.93 9.77 -12.10
CA ALA A 115 5.48 8.81 -11.09
C ALA A 115 4.64 7.69 -11.71
N HIS A 116 3.66 8.01 -12.56
CA HIS A 116 2.86 7.02 -13.25
C HIS A 116 3.69 6.07 -14.12
N ARG A 117 4.66 6.60 -14.89
CA ARG A 117 5.55 5.77 -15.72
C ARG A 117 6.43 4.85 -14.87
N ALA A 118 6.85 5.32 -13.71
CA ALA A 118 7.63 4.55 -12.74
C ALA A 118 6.78 3.60 -11.88
N ARG A 119 5.45 3.57 -12.07
CA ARG A 119 4.50 2.82 -11.26
C ARG A 119 4.56 3.20 -9.77
N VAL A 120 4.73 4.49 -9.51
CA VAL A 120 4.70 5.09 -8.18
C VAL A 120 3.47 6.00 -8.07
N MET A 121 2.63 5.78 -7.08
CA MET A 121 1.46 6.64 -6.80
C MET A 121 1.81 7.66 -5.73
N ILE A 122 1.62 8.94 -6.02
CA ILE A 122 1.77 10.03 -5.06
C ILE A 122 0.49 10.11 -4.23
N VAL A 123 0.59 9.90 -2.93
CA VAL A 123 -0.58 9.83 -2.04
C VAL A 123 -0.45 10.76 -0.85
N ALA A 124 -1.52 11.51 -0.58
CA ALA A 124 -1.70 12.32 0.62
C ALA A 124 -2.26 11.48 1.79
N PRO A 125 -2.27 11.99 3.04
CA PRO A 125 -2.78 11.27 4.19
C PRO A 125 -4.20 10.74 4.04
N ASN A 126 -5.12 11.53 3.48
CA ASN A 126 -6.51 11.14 3.23
C ASN A 126 -6.61 9.95 2.25
N ILE A 127 -5.85 9.98 1.16
CA ILE A 127 -5.84 8.92 0.14
C ILE A 127 -5.21 7.65 0.72
N LEU A 128 -4.13 7.77 1.49
CA LEU A 128 -3.54 6.62 2.17
C LEU A 128 -4.55 5.99 3.14
N MET A 129 -5.33 6.78 3.89
CA MET A 129 -6.37 6.27 4.78
C MET A 129 -7.46 5.51 4.03
N VAL A 130 -7.93 6.03 2.88
CA VAL A 130 -8.91 5.34 2.04
C VAL A 130 -8.36 4.00 1.54
N ALA A 131 -7.12 3.98 1.04
CA ALA A 131 -6.46 2.76 0.58
C ALA A 131 -6.35 1.72 1.72
N VAL A 132 -5.92 2.15 2.90
CA VAL A 132 -5.78 1.32 4.10
C VAL A 132 -7.12 0.73 4.56
N HIS A 133 -8.19 1.53 4.61
CA HIS A 133 -9.53 1.05 4.97
C HIS A 133 -10.07 0.07 3.94
N THR A 134 -9.78 0.28 2.66
CA THR A 134 -10.17 -0.65 1.60
C THR A 134 -9.48 -2.01 1.78
N VAL A 135 -8.16 -2.01 2.02
CA VAL A 135 -7.41 -3.24 2.33
C VAL A 135 -7.98 -3.94 3.55
N GLN A 136 -8.30 -3.19 4.62
CA GLN A 136 -8.89 -3.74 5.85
C GLN A 136 -10.24 -4.42 5.59
N ALA A 137 -11.12 -3.80 4.79
CA ALA A 137 -12.41 -4.37 4.43
C ALA A 137 -12.24 -5.69 3.67
N VAL A 138 -11.36 -5.73 2.67
CA VAL A 138 -11.09 -6.95 1.88
C VAL A 138 -10.47 -8.05 2.73
N LEU A 139 -9.55 -7.73 3.66
CA LEU A 139 -8.98 -8.70 4.60
C LEU A 139 -10.05 -9.29 5.54
N LYS A 140 -11.01 -8.48 5.99
CA LYS A 140 -12.13 -8.94 6.82
C LYS A 140 -13.03 -9.90 6.05
N ASP A 141 -13.37 -9.57 4.81
CA ASP A 141 -14.19 -10.42 3.95
C ASP A 141 -13.51 -11.76 3.64
N ALA A 142 -12.20 -11.77 3.39
CA ALA A 142 -11.42 -12.98 3.16
C ALA A 142 -11.46 -13.92 4.38
N LYS A 143 -11.27 -13.39 5.59
CA LYS A 143 -11.38 -14.15 6.84
C LYS A 143 -12.78 -14.71 7.09
N MET A 144 -13.82 -13.95 6.77
CA MET A 144 -15.21 -14.41 6.92
C MET A 144 -15.52 -15.58 5.99
N ARG A 145 -15.04 -15.56 4.75
CA ARG A 145 -15.19 -16.67 3.79
C ARG A 145 -14.45 -17.93 4.27
N GLU A 146 -13.21 -17.78 4.73
CA GLU A 146 -12.44 -18.90 5.27
C GLU A 146 -13.15 -19.58 6.45
N HIS A 147 -13.72 -18.81 7.39
CA HIS A 147 -14.50 -19.35 8.50
C HIS A 147 -15.79 -20.05 8.03
N ALA A 148 -16.48 -19.50 7.03
CA ALA A 148 -17.69 -20.13 6.48
C ALA A 148 -17.37 -21.47 5.82
N ASP A 149 -16.27 -21.58 5.08
CA ASP A 149 -15.81 -22.81 4.44
C ASP A 149 -15.43 -23.89 5.46
N VAL A 150 -14.79 -23.50 6.57
CA VAL A 150 -14.46 -24.42 7.68
C VAL A 150 -15.73 -24.98 8.31
N ILE A 151 -16.71 -24.12 8.63
CA ILE A 151 -17.99 -24.55 9.22
C ILE A 151 -18.76 -25.50 8.27
N GLN A 152 -18.78 -25.19 6.97
CA GLN A 152 -19.44 -26.05 5.99
C GLN A 152 -18.78 -27.43 5.87
N ARG A 153 -17.46 -27.51 5.96
CA ARG A 153 -16.72 -28.78 5.97
C ARG A 153 -17.01 -29.59 7.22
N GLU A 154 -17.05 -28.98 8.40
CA GLU A 154 -17.38 -29.68 9.65
C GLU A 154 -18.81 -30.18 9.67
N VAL A 155 -19.79 -29.37 9.24
CA VAL A 155 -21.20 -29.78 9.14
C VAL A 155 -21.38 -30.87 8.10
N GLY A 156 -20.65 -30.83 6.97
CA GLY A 156 -20.66 -31.87 5.94
C GLY A 156 -20.13 -33.22 6.46
N LEU A 157 -19.06 -33.21 7.27
CA LEU A 157 -18.49 -34.40 7.90
C LEU A 157 -19.45 -35.05 8.90
N HIS A 158 -20.19 -34.26 9.69
CA HIS A 158 -21.20 -34.79 10.63
C HIS A 158 -22.39 -35.43 9.91
N ARG A 159 -22.81 -34.92 8.74
CA ARG A 159 -23.88 -35.53 7.94
C ARG A 159 -23.49 -36.91 7.37
N VAL A 160 -22.24 -37.09 6.98
CA VAL A 160 -21.78 -38.40 6.44
C VAL A 160 -21.65 -39.44 7.53
N HIS A 161 -21.29 -39.09 8.77
CA HIS A 161 -21.20 -40.00 9.89
C HIS A 161 -22.59 -40.38 10.51
N GLY A 162 -23.58 -39.48 10.41
CA GLY A 162 -24.94 -39.72 10.90
C GLY A 162 -25.73 -40.77 10.07
N HIS A 163 -25.42 -40.87 8.76
CA HIS A 163 -26.10 -41.86 7.89
C HIS A 163 -25.58 -43.30 7.98
N HIS A 164 -24.45 -43.52 8.67
CA HIS A 164 -23.91 -44.89 8.83
C HIS A 164 -24.37 -45.58 10.09
N GLN A 165 -25.04 -44.92 11.03
CA GLN A 165 -25.56 -45.54 12.26
C GLN A 165 -26.99 -46.05 12.14
N ASP A 166 -27.79 -45.59 11.16
CA ASP A 166 -29.20 -46.03 11.00
C ASP A 166 -29.37 -47.29 10.12
N ALA A 167 -28.28 -47.86 9.57
CA ALA A 167 -28.34 -49.01 8.67
C ALA A 167 -28.23 -50.37 9.37
N TYR A 168 -28.09 -50.45 10.70
CA TYR A 168 -27.90 -51.72 11.43
C TYR A 168 -29.02 -52.11 12.39
N THR A 169 -30.20 -51.48 12.33
CA THR A 169 -31.31 -51.81 13.27
C THR A 169 -32.55 -52.41 12.61
N HIS A 170 -32.44 -53.07 11.46
CA HIS A 170 -33.53 -53.85 10.91
C HIS A 170 -33.04 -55.17 10.32
N CYS A 171 -32.69 -56.13 11.21
CA CYS A 171 -32.65 -57.55 10.93
C CYS A 171 -32.71 -58.34 12.25
N THR A 172 -33.89 -58.52 12.79
CA THR A 172 -34.34 -59.72 13.57
C THR A 172 -35.85 -59.83 13.47
#